data_036265c94fc4a0514d1d4720efb1bbe5
#
_entry.id   036265c94fc4a0514d1d4720efb1bbe5
#
_cell.length_a   1.000
_cell.length_b   1.000
_cell.length_c   1.000
_cell.angle_alpha   90.00
_cell.angle_beta   90.00
_cell.angle_gamma   90.00
#
_symmetry.space_group_name_H-M   'P 1'
#
loop_
_entity.id
_entity.type
_entity.pdbx_description
1 polymer ?
#
loop_
_entity_poly.entity_id
_entity_poly.type
_entity_poly.pdbx_seq_one_letter_code
_entity_poly.pdbx_strand_id
1 'polypeptide(L)'
;DVAIFNRQPSLHRMSMMVHEVRVMQGHTFRFNLAVCTPYNADFDGDEMNLHVIQSEEARAEAKILMRVQEHILTPRYGGAVIGGIHDHISGAYLLSRPGTLISVEHGLEMLGNIGWTGSLPEVVKDQNGRDSFRGQDIISLIIPDNIHLRFRSRSNDDVVVKNGSVEGILDKRAIGAEDGRLLDAIVQTNGPEQGA
;
A
#
# COMPACT_ATOMS: atom_id res chain seq x y z
N ASP A 1 -1.21 -21.74 4.96
CA ASP A 1 -0.58 -22.33 3.77
C ASP A 1 -0.31 -21.27 2.73
N VAL A 2 0.69 -21.52 1.87
CA VAL A 2 1.07 -20.64 0.77
C VAL A 2 0.91 -21.32 -0.56
N ALA A 3 0.56 -20.56 -1.59
CA ALA A 3 0.44 -21.06 -2.97
C ALA A 3 1.02 -20.04 -3.95
N ILE A 4 1.51 -20.52 -5.07
CA ILE A 4 1.94 -19.69 -6.19
C ILE A 4 0.70 -19.29 -6.97
N PHE A 5 0.54 -17.99 -7.18
CA PHE A 5 -0.54 -17.39 -7.95
C PHE A 5 0.02 -16.82 -9.24
N ASN A 6 -0.58 -17.12 -10.37
CA ASN A 6 -0.08 -16.76 -11.69
C ASN A 6 -1.20 -16.28 -12.60
N ARG A 7 -0.94 -15.25 -13.38
CA ARG A 7 -1.76 -14.85 -14.53
C ARG A 7 -0.93 -14.91 -15.80
N GLN A 8 -1.47 -15.52 -16.84
CA GLN A 8 -0.87 -15.55 -18.18
C GLN A 8 -1.43 -14.40 -19.04
N PRO A 9 -0.62 -13.81 -19.94
CA PRO A 9 0.79 -14.14 -20.20
C PRO A 9 1.71 -13.65 -19.07
N SER A 10 2.64 -14.51 -18.65
CA SER A 10 3.61 -14.18 -17.59
C SER A 10 4.79 -13.41 -18.17
N LEU A 11 4.63 -12.10 -18.31
CA LEU A 11 5.59 -11.24 -19.02
C LEU A 11 6.82 -10.87 -18.18
N HIS A 12 6.71 -10.98 -16.86
CA HIS A 12 7.79 -10.69 -15.90
C HIS A 12 7.62 -11.55 -14.63
N ARG A 13 8.65 -11.57 -13.78
CA ARG A 13 8.65 -12.44 -12.58
C ARG A 13 7.49 -12.13 -11.61
N MET A 14 6.98 -10.91 -11.56
CA MET A 14 5.86 -10.51 -10.71
C MET A 14 4.50 -11.00 -11.22
N SER A 15 4.44 -11.60 -12.42
CA SER A 15 3.24 -12.31 -12.88
C SER A 15 3.06 -13.68 -12.19
N MET A 16 4.01 -14.07 -11.33
CA MET A 16 3.98 -15.26 -10.49
C MET A 16 4.47 -14.88 -9.10
N MET A 17 3.57 -14.77 -8.14
CA MET A 17 3.92 -14.44 -6.76
C MET A 17 3.29 -15.44 -5.79
N VAL A 18 3.86 -15.53 -4.59
CA VAL A 18 3.34 -16.40 -3.54
C VAL A 18 2.47 -15.59 -2.60
N HIS A 19 1.27 -16.11 -2.37
CA HIS A 19 0.29 -15.56 -1.44
C HIS A 19 0.00 -16.54 -0.31
N GLU A 20 -0.34 -16.00 0.84
CA GLU A 20 -0.96 -16.75 1.91
C GLU A 20 -2.42 -17.06 1.54
N VAL A 21 -2.79 -18.32 1.63
CA VAL A 21 -4.10 -18.79 1.20
C VAL A 21 -5.06 -18.85 2.37
N ARG A 22 -6.21 -18.19 2.22
CA ARG A 22 -7.37 -18.35 3.08
C ARG A 22 -8.51 -18.99 2.30
N VAL A 23 -8.89 -20.20 2.70
CA VAL A 23 -10.01 -20.91 2.06
C VAL A 23 -11.34 -20.27 2.47
N MET A 24 -12.16 -19.96 1.48
CA MET A 24 -13.46 -19.31 1.63
C MET A 24 -14.51 -20.05 0.80
N GLN A 25 -15.78 -19.81 1.08
CA GLN A 25 -16.87 -20.30 0.24
C GLN A 25 -16.91 -19.53 -1.09
N GLY A 26 -17.27 -20.23 -2.17
CA GLY A 26 -17.36 -19.68 -3.52
C GLY A 26 -16.38 -20.31 -4.49
N HIS A 27 -16.39 -19.84 -5.73
CA HIS A 27 -15.61 -20.39 -6.85
C HIS A 27 -14.72 -19.33 -7.51
N THR A 28 -14.38 -18.26 -6.78
CA THR A 28 -13.57 -17.15 -7.28
C THR A 28 -12.35 -16.92 -6.40
N PHE A 29 -11.28 -16.46 -7.02
CA PHE A 29 -10.15 -15.89 -6.29
C PHE A 29 -10.48 -14.47 -5.80
N ARG A 30 -9.93 -14.10 -4.65
CA ARG A 30 -10.02 -12.76 -4.08
C ARG A 30 -8.65 -12.35 -3.60
N PHE A 31 -8.16 -11.21 -4.05
CA PHE A 31 -6.87 -10.67 -3.66
C PHE A 31 -6.91 -9.14 -3.61
N ASN A 32 -5.88 -8.55 -2.99
CA ASN A 32 -5.80 -7.11 -2.83
C ASN A 32 -5.63 -6.41 -4.19
N LEU A 33 -6.31 -5.30 -4.38
CA LEU A 33 -6.24 -4.49 -5.60
C LEU A 33 -4.82 -4.02 -5.95
N ALA A 34 -3.94 -3.80 -4.97
CA ALA A 34 -2.58 -3.36 -5.19
C ALA A 34 -1.76 -4.31 -6.08
N VAL A 35 -2.10 -5.61 -6.11
CA VAL A 35 -1.42 -6.62 -6.94
C VAL A 35 -2.01 -6.78 -8.33
N CYS A 36 -3.06 -6.06 -8.69
CA CYS A 36 -3.62 -6.09 -10.05
C CYS A 36 -2.59 -5.64 -11.10
N THR A 37 -1.83 -4.59 -10.81
CA THR A 37 -0.82 -4.06 -11.74
C THR A 37 0.26 -5.08 -12.10
N PRO A 38 0.95 -5.77 -11.16
CA PRO A 38 1.95 -6.77 -11.51
C PRO A 38 1.38 -7.98 -12.27
N TYR A 39 0.16 -8.40 -11.96
CA TYR A 39 -0.50 -9.47 -12.72
C TYR A 39 -1.10 -8.98 -14.04
N ASN A 40 -1.21 -7.68 -14.24
CA ASN A 40 -2.01 -7.07 -15.30
C ASN A 40 -3.43 -7.66 -15.32
N ALA A 41 -4.03 -7.78 -14.14
CA ALA A 41 -5.33 -8.38 -13.92
C ALA A 41 -6.41 -7.33 -13.72
N ASP A 42 -7.60 -7.64 -14.20
CA ASP A 42 -8.84 -6.93 -13.88
C ASP A 42 -9.95 -7.92 -13.52
N PHE A 43 -11.12 -7.44 -13.22
CA PHE A 43 -12.22 -8.27 -12.69
C PHE A 43 -13.38 -8.40 -13.69
N ASP A 44 -13.08 -8.35 -14.97
CA ASP A 44 -14.07 -8.47 -16.06
C ASP A 44 -14.25 -9.91 -16.59
N GLY A 45 -13.64 -10.88 -15.91
CA GLY A 45 -13.70 -12.31 -16.30
C GLY A 45 -12.33 -12.95 -16.45
N ASP A 46 -11.26 -12.30 -15.98
CA ASP A 46 -9.92 -12.88 -15.95
C ASP A 46 -9.90 -14.20 -15.18
N GLU A 47 -9.12 -15.14 -15.68
CA GLU A 47 -8.80 -16.41 -15.03
C GLU A 47 -7.33 -16.42 -14.61
N MET A 48 -7.04 -17.06 -13.49
CA MET A 48 -5.68 -17.19 -12.97
C MET A 48 -5.40 -18.62 -12.53
N ASN A 49 -4.12 -18.96 -12.42
CA ASN A 49 -3.67 -20.26 -11.99
C ASN A 49 -3.21 -20.22 -10.53
N LEU A 50 -3.55 -21.25 -9.77
CA LEU A 50 -3.07 -21.47 -8.42
C LEU A 50 -2.28 -22.80 -8.40
N HIS A 51 -1.03 -22.73 -7.93
CA HIS A 51 -0.16 -23.88 -7.81
C HIS A 51 0.11 -24.19 -6.35
N VAL A 52 -0.24 -25.39 -5.93
CA VAL A 52 0.05 -25.90 -4.58
C VAL A 52 1.48 -26.42 -4.54
N ILE A 53 2.24 -25.97 -3.56
CA ILE A 53 3.66 -26.29 -3.43
C ILE A 53 3.82 -27.68 -2.83
N GLN A 54 4.64 -28.56 -3.47
CA GLN A 54 4.68 -29.97 -3.17
C GLN A 54 5.84 -30.40 -2.25
N SER A 55 6.95 -29.63 -2.20
CA SER A 55 8.11 -29.97 -1.34
C SER A 55 8.42 -28.88 -0.33
N GLU A 56 9.11 -29.22 0.74
CA GLU A 56 9.51 -28.25 1.77
C GLU A 56 10.58 -27.30 1.27
N GLU A 57 11.48 -27.73 0.39
CA GLU A 57 12.47 -26.87 -0.26
C GLU A 57 11.80 -25.80 -1.10
N ALA A 58 10.84 -26.21 -1.96
CA ALA A 58 10.06 -25.26 -2.77
C ALA A 58 9.22 -24.33 -1.89
N ARG A 59 8.71 -24.80 -0.75
CA ARG A 59 7.96 -23.98 0.20
C ARG A 59 8.84 -22.93 0.85
N ALA A 60 10.07 -23.27 1.22
CA ALA A 60 11.04 -22.33 1.78
C ALA A 60 11.41 -21.25 0.76
N GLU A 61 11.71 -21.62 -0.47
CA GLU A 61 11.98 -20.70 -1.58
C GLU A 61 10.79 -19.76 -1.84
N ALA A 62 9.60 -20.32 -1.91
CA ALA A 62 8.35 -19.57 -2.11
C ALA A 62 8.11 -18.51 -1.05
N LYS A 63 8.27 -18.86 0.23
CA LYS A 63 8.07 -17.96 1.37
C LYS A 63 9.12 -16.86 1.49
N ILE A 64 10.34 -17.08 1.00
CA ILE A 64 11.44 -16.13 1.16
C ILE A 64 11.60 -15.26 -0.09
N LEU A 65 11.57 -15.86 -1.29
CA LEU A 65 11.92 -15.18 -2.53
C LEU A 65 10.72 -14.73 -3.37
N MET A 66 9.56 -15.40 -3.23
CA MET A 66 8.43 -15.18 -4.12
C MET A 66 7.24 -14.45 -3.46
N ARG A 67 7.33 -14.12 -2.19
CA ARG A 67 6.24 -13.40 -1.51
C ARG A 67 6.04 -12.00 -2.10
N VAL A 68 4.83 -11.49 -2.02
CA VAL A 68 4.40 -10.22 -2.65
C VAL A 68 5.30 -9.06 -2.23
N GLN A 69 5.67 -8.97 -0.96
CA GLN A 69 6.48 -7.88 -0.42
C GLN A 69 7.84 -7.73 -1.12
N GLU A 70 8.47 -8.83 -1.51
CA GLU A 70 9.76 -8.82 -2.23
C GLU A 70 9.62 -8.30 -3.67
N HIS A 71 8.40 -8.12 -4.16
CA HIS A 71 8.10 -7.72 -5.52
C HIS A 71 7.47 -6.32 -5.63
N ILE A 72 7.47 -5.53 -4.55
CA ILE A 72 6.96 -4.16 -4.59
C ILE A 72 7.72 -3.34 -5.62
N LEU A 73 9.06 -3.42 -5.62
CA LEU A 73 9.89 -2.75 -6.61
C LEU A 73 10.22 -3.66 -7.79
N THR A 74 10.05 -3.13 -9.00
CA THR A 74 10.42 -3.85 -10.23
C THR A 74 11.89 -3.63 -10.60
N PRO A 75 12.61 -4.67 -11.04
CA PRO A 75 14.00 -4.52 -11.54
C PRO A 75 14.10 -3.75 -12.86
N ARG A 76 12.97 -3.54 -13.55
CA ARG A 76 12.97 -2.83 -14.85
C ARG A 76 13.44 -1.38 -14.74
N TYR A 77 13.01 -0.65 -13.68
CA TYR A 77 13.37 0.75 -13.46
C TYR A 77 13.55 1.11 -11.97
N GLY A 78 13.46 0.13 -11.07
CA GLY A 78 13.71 0.33 -9.64
C GLY A 78 12.61 1.02 -8.86
N GLY A 79 11.43 1.21 -9.44
CA GLY A 79 10.27 1.81 -8.78
C GLY A 79 9.17 0.81 -8.49
N ALA A 80 8.15 1.24 -7.74
CA ALA A 80 7.04 0.40 -7.32
C ALA A 80 6.17 -0.05 -8.50
N VAL A 81 5.91 -1.36 -8.59
CA VAL A 81 4.90 -1.96 -9.47
C VAL A 81 3.67 -2.42 -8.68
N ILE A 82 3.84 -2.65 -7.39
CA ILE A 82 2.74 -2.88 -6.44
C ILE A 82 2.54 -1.58 -5.68
N GLY A 83 1.33 -1.10 -5.60
CA GLY A 83 1.01 0.16 -4.94
C GLY A 83 -0.46 0.48 -5.00
N GLY A 84 -0.84 1.64 -4.49
CA GLY A 84 -2.23 2.08 -4.47
C GLY A 84 -2.81 2.28 -5.87
N ILE A 85 -4.06 1.84 -6.07
CA ILE A 85 -4.84 2.09 -7.27
C ILE A 85 -6.26 2.54 -6.88
N HIS A 86 -6.95 3.19 -7.80
CA HIS A 86 -8.36 3.59 -7.64
C HIS A 86 -8.67 4.23 -6.27
N ASP A 87 -9.43 3.54 -5.44
CA ASP A 87 -9.92 4.03 -4.16
C ASP A 87 -8.81 4.26 -3.13
N HIS A 88 -7.71 3.53 -3.20
CA HIS A 88 -6.53 3.79 -2.36
C HIS A 88 -5.99 5.20 -2.61
N ILE A 89 -5.88 5.61 -3.89
CA ILE A 89 -5.40 6.94 -4.27
C ILE A 89 -6.40 8.01 -3.86
N SER A 90 -7.69 7.76 -4.09
CA SER A 90 -8.77 8.68 -3.71
C SER A 90 -8.82 8.88 -2.19
N GLY A 91 -8.69 7.79 -1.43
CA GLY A 91 -8.66 7.83 0.03
C GLY A 91 -7.47 8.62 0.56
N ALA A 92 -6.26 8.35 0.06
CA ALA A 92 -5.06 9.09 0.43
C ALA A 92 -5.15 10.58 0.09
N TYR A 93 -5.69 10.90 -1.10
CA TYR A 93 -5.94 12.27 -1.52
C TYR A 93 -6.88 13.01 -0.57
N LEU A 94 -8.04 12.42 -0.27
CA LEU A 94 -9.03 13.03 0.60
C LEU A 94 -8.50 13.21 2.03
N LEU A 95 -7.79 12.21 2.55
CA LEU A 95 -7.24 12.24 3.89
C LEU A 95 -6.10 13.26 4.04
N SER A 96 -5.22 13.37 3.02
CA SER A 96 -4.07 14.28 3.03
C SER A 96 -4.41 15.72 2.63
N ARG A 97 -5.62 15.96 2.14
CA ARG A 97 -6.06 17.30 1.70
C ARG A 97 -6.01 18.29 2.87
N PRO A 98 -5.43 19.49 2.67
CA PRO A 98 -5.38 20.52 3.71
C PRO A 98 -6.74 20.86 4.28
N GLY A 99 -6.85 20.91 5.60
CA GLY A 99 -8.11 21.21 6.28
C GLY A 99 -9.06 20.01 6.44
N THR A 100 -8.69 18.81 6.00
CA THR A 100 -9.48 17.60 6.29
C THR A 100 -9.42 17.28 7.77
N LEU A 101 -10.59 17.23 8.41
CA LEU A 101 -10.76 16.84 9.80
C LEU A 101 -11.59 15.55 9.88
N ILE A 102 -11.12 14.61 10.66
CA ILE A 102 -11.74 13.31 10.90
C ILE A 102 -12.16 13.27 12.37
N SER A 103 -13.42 12.90 12.65
CA SER A 103 -13.85 12.76 14.04
C SER A 103 -12.97 11.77 14.80
N VAL A 104 -12.74 11.99 16.09
CA VAL A 104 -11.92 11.11 16.93
C VAL A 104 -12.38 9.66 16.82
N GLU A 105 -13.70 9.41 16.81
CA GLU A 105 -14.29 8.08 16.69
C GLU A 105 -13.83 7.38 15.39
N HIS A 106 -14.00 8.03 14.23
CA HIS A 106 -13.56 7.50 12.93
C HIS A 106 -12.04 7.35 12.84
N GLY A 107 -11.29 8.30 13.39
CA GLY A 107 -9.83 8.20 13.42
C GLY A 107 -9.33 7.00 14.23
N LEU A 108 -9.95 6.72 15.38
CA LEU A 108 -9.64 5.55 16.19
C LEU A 108 -10.03 4.24 15.48
N GLU A 109 -11.16 4.22 14.77
CA GLU A 109 -11.56 3.08 13.95
C GLU A 109 -10.54 2.80 12.84
N MET A 110 -10.10 3.83 12.11
CA MET A 110 -9.06 3.71 11.07
C MET A 110 -7.76 3.15 11.64
N LEU A 111 -7.28 3.72 12.75
CA LEU A 111 -6.05 3.27 13.43
C LEU A 111 -6.19 1.86 13.99
N GLY A 112 -7.35 1.50 14.52
CA GLY A 112 -7.65 0.15 15.00
C GLY A 112 -7.61 -0.89 13.87
N ASN A 113 -8.13 -0.55 12.68
CA ASN A 113 -8.14 -1.45 11.52
C ASN A 113 -6.73 -1.79 11.01
N ILE A 114 -5.76 -0.88 11.15
CA ILE A 114 -4.35 -1.14 10.81
C ILE A 114 -3.54 -1.70 11.99
N GLY A 115 -4.17 -1.93 13.14
CA GLY A 115 -3.49 -2.45 14.34
C GLY A 115 -2.52 -1.46 15.00
N TRP A 116 -2.75 -0.15 14.85
CA TRP A 116 -1.89 0.88 15.44
C TRP A 116 -1.89 0.82 16.97
N THR A 117 -0.72 0.77 17.57
CA THR A 117 -0.52 0.70 19.03
C THR A 117 0.31 1.87 19.59
N GLY A 118 0.69 2.82 18.73
CA GLY A 118 1.51 3.97 19.10
C GLY A 118 0.70 5.13 19.70
N SER A 119 1.33 6.30 19.80
CA SER A 119 0.67 7.54 20.24
C SER A 119 -0.40 7.99 19.26
N LEU A 120 -1.44 8.63 19.75
CA LEU A 120 -2.50 9.22 18.94
C LEU A 120 -2.10 10.61 18.44
N PRO A 121 -2.69 11.08 17.32
CA PRO A 121 -2.48 12.43 16.83
C PRO A 121 -3.03 13.48 17.81
N GLU A 122 -2.59 14.72 17.66
CA GLU A 122 -3.14 15.85 18.43
C GLU A 122 -4.63 16.06 18.12
N VAL A 123 -5.44 16.21 19.18
CA VAL A 123 -6.86 16.50 19.04
C VAL A 123 -7.04 17.97 18.74
N VAL A 124 -7.75 18.28 17.67
CA VAL A 124 -8.14 19.63 17.27
C VAL A 124 -9.66 19.78 17.29
N LYS A 125 -10.16 21.00 17.43
CA LYS A 125 -11.61 21.26 17.34
C LYS A 125 -12.03 21.54 15.90
N ASP A 126 -13.11 20.91 15.46
CA ASP A 126 -13.76 21.23 14.19
C ASP A 126 -14.56 22.57 14.28
N GLN A 127 -15.17 22.97 13.17
CA GLN A 127 -16.00 24.18 13.10
C GLN A 127 -17.22 24.17 14.06
N ASN A 128 -17.63 22.98 14.49
CA ASN A 128 -18.73 22.77 15.41
C ASN A 128 -18.29 22.57 16.87
N GLY A 129 -16.96 22.71 17.13
CA GLY A 129 -16.37 22.51 18.45
C GLY A 129 -16.19 21.03 18.84
N ARG A 130 -16.32 20.08 17.91
CA ARG A 130 -16.15 18.65 18.18
C ARG A 130 -14.69 18.26 18.07
N ASP A 131 -14.29 17.26 18.85
CA ASP A 131 -12.95 16.70 18.82
C ASP A 131 -12.70 15.94 17.51
N SER A 132 -11.58 16.25 16.88
CA SER A 132 -11.20 15.72 15.57
C SER A 132 -9.69 15.59 15.45
N PHE A 133 -9.23 14.72 14.54
CA PHE A 133 -7.84 14.63 14.10
C PHE A 133 -7.68 15.27 12.72
N ARG A 134 -6.51 15.84 12.44
CA ARG A 134 -6.17 16.23 11.06
C ARG A 134 -5.85 14.97 10.26
N GLY A 135 -6.37 14.88 9.03
CA GLY A 135 -6.12 13.72 8.18
C GLY A 135 -4.63 13.51 7.87
N GLN A 136 -3.87 14.58 7.68
CA GLN A 136 -2.42 14.52 7.48
C GLN A 136 -1.68 13.95 8.70
N ASP A 137 -2.12 14.24 9.90
CA ASP A 137 -1.50 13.71 11.13
C ASP A 137 -1.74 12.19 11.24
N ILE A 138 -2.93 11.71 10.85
CA ILE A 138 -3.22 10.27 10.82
C ILE A 138 -2.29 9.54 9.83
N ILE A 139 -2.12 10.07 8.61
CA ILE A 139 -1.21 9.47 7.63
C ILE A 139 0.24 9.50 8.13
N SER A 140 0.64 10.60 8.75
CA SER A 140 2.01 10.78 9.25
C SER A 140 2.41 9.73 10.29
N LEU A 141 1.46 9.16 11.04
CA LEU A 141 1.76 8.11 12.02
C LEU A 141 2.34 6.83 11.41
N ILE A 142 1.95 6.49 10.17
CA ILE A 142 2.39 5.25 9.52
C ILE A 142 3.68 5.43 8.71
N ILE A 143 4.16 6.65 8.54
CA ILE A 143 5.37 6.93 7.76
C ILE A 143 6.58 6.92 8.69
N PRO A 144 7.65 6.18 8.36
CA PRO A 144 8.85 6.13 9.18
C PRO A 144 9.54 7.50 9.31
N ASP A 145 10.04 7.81 10.52
CA ASP A 145 10.68 9.09 10.85
C ASP A 145 11.95 9.38 10.03
N ASN A 146 12.60 8.33 9.51
CA ASN A 146 13.83 8.45 8.72
C ASN A 146 13.59 8.80 7.24
N ILE A 147 12.33 8.96 6.82
CA ILE A 147 11.99 9.34 5.46
C ILE A 147 12.02 10.87 5.31
N HIS A 148 12.85 11.33 4.37
CA HIS A 148 12.97 12.72 3.98
C HIS A 148 12.83 12.83 2.47
N LEU A 149 11.72 13.39 2.01
CA LEU A 149 11.39 13.43 0.59
C LEU A 149 10.68 14.73 0.23
N ARG A 150 10.99 15.27 -0.94
CA ARG A 150 10.25 16.39 -1.54
C ARG A 150 9.98 16.07 -3.00
N PHE A 151 8.72 16.17 -3.40
CA PHE A 151 8.31 16.00 -4.79
C PHE A 151 7.05 16.81 -5.08
N ARG A 152 6.69 16.90 -6.35
CA ARG A 152 5.41 17.52 -6.75
C ARG A 152 4.39 16.44 -7.05
N SER A 153 3.18 16.63 -6.51
CA SER A 153 2.00 15.84 -6.85
C SER A 153 1.63 15.99 -8.32
N ARG A 154 0.72 15.18 -8.82
CA ARG A 154 0.14 15.38 -10.17
C ARG A 154 -0.66 16.68 -10.28
N SER A 155 -1.25 17.13 -9.18
CA SER A 155 -1.94 18.42 -9.06
C SER A 155 -0.98 19.61 -9.02
N ASN A 156 0.34 19.36 -9.14
CA ASN A 156 1.42 20.34 -9.08
C ASN A 156 1.61 20.99 -7.69
N ASP A 157 1.06 20.40 -6.64
CA ASP A 157 1.28 20.82 -5.25
C ASP A 157 2.61 20.24 -4.74
N ASP A 158 3.33 21.01 -3.93
CA ASP A 158 4.53 20.51 -3.27
C ASP A 158 4.13 19.53 -2.16
N VAL A 159 4.73 18.34 -2.19
CA VAL A 159 4.64 17.35 -1.10
C VAL A 159 5.98 17.27 -0.42
N VAL A 160 5.96 17.45 0.88
CA VAL A 160 7.15 17.38 1.74
C VAL A 160 6.92 16.36 2.82
N VAL A 161 7.82 15.38 2.89
CA VAL A 161 7.88 14.42 4.00
C VAL A 161 9.17 14.68 4.77
N LYS A 162 9.04 14.92 6.06
CA LYS A 162 10.18 15.20 6.93
C LYS A 162 9.92 14.63 8.34
N ASN A 163 10.85 13.81 8.82
CA ASN A 163 10.70 13.14 10.12
C ASN A 163 9.34 12.44 10.29
N GLY A 164 8.90 11.69 9.27
CA GLY A 164 7.60 11.02 9.28
C GLY A 164 6.38 11.93 9.06
N SER A 165 6.52 13.25 9.22
CA SER A 165 5.42 14.19 9.00
C SER A 165 5.21 14.48 7.52
N VAL A 166 3.96 14.47 7.08
CA VAL A 166 3.54 14.74 5.69
C VAL A 166 2.88 16.09 5.58
N GLU A 167 3.39 16.92 4.70
CA GLU A 167 2.77 18.16 4.26
C GLU A 167 2.46 18.07 2.76
N GLY A 168 1.26 18.48 2.37
CA GLY A 168 0.81 18.43 0.98
C GLY A 168 -0.14 17.26 0.70
N ILE A 169 -0.50 17.11 -0.58
CA ILE A 169 -1.53 16.15 -1.02
C ILE A 169 -0.88 14.88 -1.57
N LEU A 170 -1.22 13.73 -0.97
CA LEU A 170 -0.79 12.43 -1.45
C LEU A 170 -1.72 11.94 -2.56
N ASP A 171 -1.18 11.77 -3.74
CA ASP A 171 -1.88 11.26 -4.92
C ASP A 171 -1.19 10.02 -5.52
N LYS A 172 -1.52 9.69 -6.76
CA LYS A 172 -0.89 8.56 -7.46
C LYS A 172 0.65 8.66 -7.47
N ARG A 173 1.22 9.87 -7.52
CA ARG A 173 2.69 10.06 -7.52
C ARG A 173 3.31 9.80 -6.15
N ALA A 174 2.52 9.79 -5.09
CA ALA A 174 3.00 9.44 -3.76
C ALA A 174 2.99 7.93 -3.51
N ILE A 175 1.82 7.29 -3.71
CA ILE A 175 1.58 5.90 -3.29
C ILE A 175 1.14 4.97 -4.43
N GLY A 176 1.01 5.49 -5.65
CA GLY A 176 0.46 4.73 -6.76
C GLY A 176 1.42 3.68 -7.31
N ALA A 177 0.88 2.61 -7.85
CA ALA A 177 1.62 1.70 -8.70
C ALA A 177 2.24 2.48 -9.89
N GLU A 178 3.47 2.15 -10.25
CA GLU A 178 4.29 2.73 -11.33
C GLU A 178 4.89 4.13 -11.06
N ASP A 179 4.39 4.90 -10.10
CA ASP A 179 4.84 6.30 -9.89
C ASP A 179 4.92 6.69 -8.40
N GLY A 180 4.89 5.71 -7.49
CA GLY A 180 4.79 5.92 -6.04
C GLY A 180 6.08 6.37 -5.37
N ARG A 181 6.43 7.66 -5.44
CA ARG A 181 7.65 8.23 -4.88
C ARG A 181 7.86 8.00 -3.39
N LEU A 182 6.79 8.13 -2.61
CA LEU A 182 6.84 7.90 -1.17
C LEU A 182 7.00 6.40 -0.88
N LEU A 183 6.26 5.56 -1.56
CA LEU A 183 6.37 4.10 -1.44
C LEU A 183 7.76 3.61 -1.84
N ASP A 184 8.31 4.08 -2.96
CA ASP A 184 9.66 3.77 -3.39
C ASP A 184 10.70 4.13 -2.32
N ALA A 185 10.60 5.33 -1.75
CA ALA A 185 11.52 5.79 -0.72
C ALA A 185 11.43 4.93 0.56
N ILE A 186 10.22 4.57 0.99
CA ILE A 186 10.02 3.71 2.17
C ILE A 186 10.64 2.34 1.93
N VAL A 187 10.33 1.70 0.80
CA VAL A 187 10.86 0.36 0.50
C VAL A 187 12.37 0.36 0.36
N GLN A 188 12.96 1.37 -0.30
CA GLN A 188 14.41 1.47 -0.48
C GLN A 188 15.15 1.73 0.84
N THR A 189 14.55 2.49 1.76
CA THR A 189 15.20 2.89 3.02
C THR A 189 14.94 1.89 4.14
N ASN A 190 13.72 1.39 4.25
CA ASN A 190 13.26 0.59 5.40
C ASN A 190 12.98 -0.89 5.04
N GLY A 191 13.07 -1.23 3.75
CA GLY A 191 12.84 -2.58 3.27
C GLY A 191 11.38 -2.86 2.87
N PRO A 192 11.14 -4.02 2.24
CA PRO A 192 9.84 -4.36 1.66
C PRO A 192 8.73 -4.57 2.69
N GLU A 193 9.05 -5.03 3.89
CA GLU A 193 8.06 -5.23 4.97
C GLU A 193 7.42 -3.92 5.44
N GLN A 194 8.18 -2.84 5.47
CA GLN A 194 7.67 -1.53 5.89
C GLN A 194 6.88 -0.84 4.77
N GLY A 195 7.07 -1.25 3.52
CA GLY A 195 6.35 -0.72 2.38
C GLY A 195 5.04 -1.45 2.09
N ALA A 196 4.86 -2.63 2.67
CA ALA A 196 3.69 -3.47 2.49
C ALA A 196 2.59 -3.14 3.50
#